data_b53fffcf2a0645f36781c821cacb785a
#
_entry.id   b53fffcf2a0645f36781c821cacb785a
#
_cell.length_a   1.000
_cell.length_b   1.000
_cell.length_c   1.000
_cell.angle_alpha   90.00
_cell.angle_beta   90.00
_cell.angle_gamma   90.00
#
_symmetry.space_group_name_H-M   'P 1'
#
loop_
_entity.id
_entity.type
_entity.pdbx_description
1 polymer ?
#
loop_
_entity_poly.entity_id
_entity_poly.type
_entity_poly.pdbx_seq_one_letter_code
_entity_poly.pdbx_strand_id
1 'polypeptide(L)'
;MAKVCFVPAQGTLAAYLTGEIDHHAEQALRREIDAQIDARMPELLTMDFSGVTFMDSSGVGLILGRGRQMSGLGGRLVVQNAPDTVRRMLDLAHIHYV
;
A
#
# COMPACT_ATOMS: atom_id res chain seq x y z
N MET A 1 5.38 -15.54 -0.65
CA MET A 1 4.00 -15.24 -1.06
C MET A 1 3.53 -13.97 -0.36
N ALA A 2 2.96 -13.05 -1.10
CA ALA A 2 2.49 -11.79 -0.52
C ALA A 2 1.04 -11.88 -0.06
N LYS A 3 0.73 -11.18 1.01
CA LYS A 3 -0.61 -11.10 1.58
C LYS A 3 -0.88 -9.69 2.06
N VAL A 4 -2.15 -9.34 2.18
CA VAL A 4 -2.59 -8.10 2.80
C VAL A 4 -3.71 -8.41 3.79
N CYS A 5 -3.60 -7.82 4.99
CA CYS A 5 -4.64 -7.86 6.01
C CYS A 5 -5.13 -6.45 6.26
N PHE A 6 -6.42 -6.29 6.50
CA PHE A 6 -7.03 -4.98 6.66
C PHE A 6 -7.54 -4.77 8.08
N VAL A 7 -7.33 -3.57 8.59
CA VAL A 7 -7.91 -3.14 9.87
C VAL A 7 -8.68 -1.85 9.60
N PRO A 8 -10.02 -1.95 9.45
CA PRO A 8 -10.83 -0.76 9.25
C PRO A 8 -11.14 -0.08 10.57
N ALA A 9 -11.23 1.23 10.52
CA ALA A 9 -11.70 2.05 11.62
C ALA A 9 -12.53 3.18 11.01
N GLN A 10 -13.13 4.02 11.85
CA GLN A 10 -13.96 5.09 11.35
C GLN A 10 -13.12 6.09 10.54
N GLY A 11 -13.43 6.19 9.24
CA GLY A 11 -12.73 7.10 8.34
C GLY A 11 -11.36 6.64 7.89
N THR A 12 -10.84 5.51 8.42
CA THR A 12 -9.51 5.02 8.08
C THR A 12 -9.52 3.56 7.70
N LEU A 13 -8.53 3.17 6.90
CA LEU A 13 -8.30 1.78 6.54
C LEU A 13 -6.80 1.53 6.61
N ALA A 14 -6.37 0.59 7.42
CA ALA A 14 -4.98 0.16 7.45
C ALA A 14 -4.83 -1.14 6.65
N ALA A 15 -3.85 -1.17 5.76
CA ALA A 15 -3.51 -2.34 4.96
C ALA A 15 -2.11 -2.81 5.38
N TYR A 16 -2.04 -3.97 6.01
CA TYR A 16 -0.78 -4.57 6.46
C TYR A 16 -0.30 -5.57 5.43
N LEU A 17 0.76 -5.23 4.72
CA LEU A 17 1.32 -6.08 3.66
C LEU A 17 2.42 -6.97 4.23
N THR A 18 2.49 -8.20 3.77
CA THR A 18 3.53 -9.15 4.17
C THR A 18 4.05 -9.92 2.97
N GLY A 19 5.26 -10.41 3.08
CA GLY A 19 5.87 -11.29 2.08
C GLY A 19 6.58 -10.52 0.97
N GLU A 20 6.58 -11.09 -0.21
CA GLU A 20 7.33 -10.58 -1.36
C GLU A 20 6.38 -9.89 -2.33
N ILE A 21 6.58 -8.59 -2.54
CA ILE A 21 5.77 -7.82 -3.48
C ILE A 21 6.50 -7.73 -4.80
N ASP A 22 6.27 -8.71 -5.65
CA ASP A 22 6.82 -8.78 -6.99
C ASP A 22 5.73 -8.56 -8.03
N HIS A 23 6.12 -8.69 -9.30
CA HIS A 23 5.19 -8.54 -10.42
C HIS A 23 4.00 -9.52 -10.35
N HIS A 24 4.21 -10.73 -9.85
CA HIS A 24 3.14 -11.73 -9.76
C HIS A 24 2.15 -11.42 -8.65
N ALA A 25 2.64 -10.88 -7.54
CA ALA A 25 1.80 -10.59 -6.38
C ALA A 25 0.99 -9.30 -6.53
N GLU A 26 1.50 -8.33 -7.29
CA GLU A 26 0.94 -6.98 -7.37
C GLU A 26 -0.53 -6.97 -7.77
N GLN A 27 -0.91 -7.75 -8.78
CA GLN A 27 -2.26 -7.72 -9.32
C GLN A 27 -3.30 -8.16 -8.28
N ALA A 28 -3.01 -9.24 -7.56
CA ALA A 28 -3.93 -9.73 -6.52
C ALA A 28 -4.02 -8.75 -5.35
N LEU A 29 -2.90 -8.20 -4.91
CA LEU A 29 -2.88 -7.20 -3.85
C LEU A 29 -3.67 -5.97 -4.24
N ARG A 30 -3.50 -5.49 -5.46
CA ARG A 30 -4.23 -4.33 -5.97
C ARG A 30 -5.74 -4.57 -5.95
N ARG A 31 -6.18 -5.73 -6.40
CA ARG A 31 -7.61 -6.07 -6.40
C ARG A 31 -8.19 -6.08 -5.00
N GLU A 32 -7.48 -6.66 -4.04
CA GLU A 32 -7.94 -6.71 -2.66
C GLU A 32 -8.02 -5.32 -2.04
N ILE A 33 -7.00 -4.49 -2.25
CA ILE A 33 -6.98 -3.14 -1.70
C ILE A 33 -8.07 -2.29 -2.36
N ASP A 34 -8.20 -2.37 -3.69
CA ASP A 34 -9.22 -1.62 -4.42
C ASP A 34 -10.63 -1.98 -3.94
N ALA A 35 -10.89 -3.27 -3.70
CA ALA A 35 -12.20 -3.70 -3.21
C ALA A 35 -12.52 -3.09 -1.85
N GLN A 36 -11.54 -3.00 -0.96
CA GLN A 36 -11.73 -2.40 0.36
C GLN A 36 -11.93 -0.89 0.27
N ILE A 37 -11.17 -0.21 -0.58
CA ILE A 37 -11.34 1.23 -0.78
C ILE A 37 -12.74 1.52 -1.33
N ASP A 38 -13.17 0.76 -2.33
CA ASP A 38 -14.49 0.95 -2.94
C ASP A 38 -15.63 0.70 -1.95
N ALA A 39 -15.48 -0.32 -1.09
CA ALA A 39 -16.51 -0.67 -0.12
C ALA A 39 -16.59 0.32 1.04
N ARG A 40 -15.47 0.88 1.45
CA ARG A 40 -15.38 1.67 2.69
C ARG A 40 -15.22 3.16 2.47
N MET A 41 -14.72 3.58 1.32
CA MET A 41 -14.48 4.99 0.99
C MET A 41 -13.74 5.72 2.11
N PRO A 42 -12.57 5.22 2.55
CA PRO A 42 -11.86 5.82 3.68
C PRO A 42 -11.29 7.19 3.32
N GLU A 43 -11.16 8.05 4.32
CA GLU A 43 -10.46 9.33 4.16
C GLU A 43 -8.94 9.16 4.19
N LEU A 44 -8.47 8.13 4.92
CA LEU A 44 -7.06 7.80 5.04
C LEU A 44 -6.83 6.33 4.81
N LEU A 45 -5.96 6.01 3.87
CA LEU A 45 -5.44 4.66 3.67
C LEU A 45 -4.01 4.62 4.18
N THR A 46 -3.72 3.76 5.14
CA THR A 46 -2.37 3.51 5.62
C THR A 46 -1.88 2.19 5.05
N MET A 47 -0.75 2.21 4.37
CA MET A 47 -0.11 0.98 3.88
C MET A 47 1.12 0.71 4.75
N ASP A 48 1.09 -0.39 5.49
CA ASP A 48 2.16 -0.79 6.41
C ASP A 48 2.99 -1.89 5.77
N PHE A 49 4.30 -1.67 5.69
CA PHE A 49 5.23 -2.57 5.02
C PHE A 49 6.14 -3.35 5.96
N SER A 50 5.85 -3.34 7.28
CA SER A 50 6.73 -3.97 8.27
C SER A 50 6.95 -5.46 8.03
N GLY A 51 5.98 -6.15 7.44
CA GLY A 51 6.07 -7.58 7.15
C GLY A 51 6.58 -7.90 5.74
N VAL A 52 6.96 -6.90 4.95
CA VAL A 52 7.42 -7.10 3.58
C VAL A 52 8.90 -7.45 3.58
N THR A 53 9.26 -8.55 2.91
CA THR A 53 10.63 -9.06 2.85
C THR A 53 11.35 -8.70 1.56
N PHE A 54 10.61 -8.41 0.51
CA PHE A 54 11.14 -8.02 -0.79
C PHE A 54 10.12 -7.18 -1.53
N MET A 55 10.58 -6.16 -2.27
CA MET A 55 9.71 -5.36 -3.13
C MET A 55 10.48 -4.89 -4.35
N ASP A 56 9.92 -5.15 -5.53
CA ASP A 56 10.43 -4.58 -6.78
C ASP A 56 9.59 -3.37 -7.20
N SER A 57 9.80 -2.87 -8.42
CA SER A 57 9.10 -1.68 -8.92
C SER A 57 7.58 -1.87 -9.01
N SER A 58 7.08 -3.10 -9.02
CA SER A 58 5.64 -3.36 -9.00
C SER A 58 5.01 -2.85 -7.71
N GLY A 59 5.74 -2.93 -6.60
CA GLY A 59 5.28 -2.37 -5.32
C GLY A 59 5.19 -0.85 -5.34
N VAL A 60 6.11 -0.20 -6.03
CA VAL A 60 6.04 1.26 -6.24
C VAL A 60 4.78 1.61 -7.02
N GLY A 61 4.49 0.88 -8.09
CA GLY A 61 3.26 1.06 -8.87
C GLY A 61 2.00 0.86 -8.05
N LEU A 62 2.01 -0.13 -7.17
CA LEU A 62 0.89 -0.40 -6.26
C LEU A 62 0.62 0.83 -5.36
N ILE A 63 1.67 1.40 -4.78
CA ILE A 63 1.57 2.57 -3.91
C ILE A 63 1.07 3.79 -4.70
N LEU A 64 1.69 4.08 -5.83
CA LEU A 64 1.35 5.26 -6.62
C LEU A 64 -0.08 5.21 -7.14
N GLY A 65 -0.53 4.03 -7.60
CA GLY A 65 -1.91 3.85 -8.06
C GLY A 65 -2.92 4.07 -6.94
N ARG A 66 -2.63 3.54 -5.76
CA ARG A 66 -3.52 3.73 -4.60
C ARG A 66 -3.51 5.18 -4.14
N GLY A 67 -2.37 5.85 -4.21
CA GLY A 67 -2.28 7.27 -3.89
C GLY A 67 -3.15 8.13 -4.80
N ARG A 68 -3.13 7.86 -6.10
CA ARG A 68 -3.99 8.56 -7.06
C ARG A 68 -5.47 8.30 -6.79
N GLN A 69 -5.81 7.05 -6.49
CA GLN A 69 -7.18 6.66 -6.17
C GLN A 69 -7.68 7.40 -4.93
N MET A 70 -6.89 7.44 -3.87
CA MET A 70 -7.25 8.14 -2.64
C MET A 70 -7.39 9.64 -2.88
N SER A 71 -6.48 10.23 -3.63
CA SER A 71 -6.53 11.64 -3.97
C SER A 71 -7.82 11.97 -4.75
N GLY A 72 -8.21 11.10 -5.67
CA GLY A 72 -9.45 11.27 -6.44
C GLY A 72 -10.71 11.20 -5.58
N LEU A 73 -10.64 10.55 -4.43
CA LEU A 73 -11.74 10.46 -3.47
C LEU A 73 -11.70 11.58 -2.43
N GLY A 74 -10.76 12.51 -2.53
CA GLY A 74 -10.57 13.57 -1.55
C GLY A 74 -9.88 13.11 -0.27
N GLY A 75 -9.29 11.92 -0.29
CA GLY A 75 -8.56 11.36 0.84
C GLY A 75 -7.05 11.38 0.61
N ARG A 76 -6.33 10.59 1.39
CA ARG A 76 -4.88 10.51 1.27
C ARG A 76 -4.35 9.15 1.68
N LEU A 77 -3.12 8.88 1.26
CA LEU A 77 -2.41 7.64 1.55
C LEU A 77 -1.18 7.97 2.41
N VAL A 78 -0.90 7.12 3.38
CA VAL A 78 0.32 7.16 4.19
C VAL A 78 1.00 5.81 4.08
N VAL A 79 2.31 5.83 3.83
CA VAL A 79 3.18 4.64 3.85
C VAL A 79 3.95 4.64 5.16
N GLN A 80 3.93 3.54 5.89
CA GLN A 80 4.60 3.47 7.19
C GLN A 80 5.36 2.16 7.40
N ASN A 81 6.31 2.21 8.31
CA ASN A 81 7.05 1.04 8.81
C ASN A 81 7.74 0.25 7.70
N ALA A 82 8.30 0.95 6.71
CA ALA A 82 9.01 0.32 5.62
C ALA A 82 10.39 -0.17 6.09
N PRO A 83 10.73 -1.45 5.89
CA PRO A 83 12.09 -1.92 6.14
C PRO A 83 13.09 -1.33 5.14
N ASP A 84 14.39 -1.45 5.42
CA ASP A 84 15.43 -0.80 4.62
C ASP A 84 15.35 -1.11 3.13
N THR A 85 15.06 -2.36 2.78
CA THR A 85 14.95 -2.76 1.37
C THR A 85 13.80 -2.04 0.67
N VAL A 86 12.68 -1.85 1.36
CA VAL A 86 11.52 -1.13 0.83
C VAL A 86 11.80 0.38 0.78
N ARG A 87 12.38 0.93 1.84
CA ARG A 87 12.72 2.37 1.88
C ARG A 87 13.61 2.78 0.72
N ARG A 88 14.56 1.93 0.34
CA ARG A 88 15.44 2.19 -0.79
C ARG A 88 14.65 2.41 -2.08
N MET A 89 13.63 1.58 -2.31
CA MET A 89 12.76 1.72 -3.47
C MET A 89 11.91 2.99 -3.38
N LEU A 90 11.40 3.30 -2.19
CA LEU A 90 10.58 4.50 -1.96
C LEU A 90 11.39 5.77 -2.20
N ASP A 91 12.63 5.80 -1.72
CA ASP A 91 13.53 6.95 -1.91
C ASP A 91 13.81 7.19 -3.39
N LEU A 92 14.08 6.12 -4.15
CA LEU A 92 14.32 6.21 -5.59
C LEU A 92 13.11 6.73 -6.34
N ALA A 93 11.91 6.40 -5.88
CA ALA A 93 10.65 6.81 -6.50
C ALA A 93 10.12 8.13 -5.94
N HIS A 94 10.83 8.76 -5.01
CA HIS A 94 10.40 9.99 -4.34
C HIS A 94 9.05 9.85 -3.64
N ILE A 95 8.80 8.68 -3.05
CA ILE A 95 7.59 8.45 -2.28
C ILE A 95 7.87 8.78 -0.81
N HIS A 96 7.03 9.65 -0.25
CA HIS A 96 7.11 10.00 1.17
C HIS A 96 6.61 8.85 2.05
N TYR A 97 7.29 8.63 3.18
CA TYR A 97 6.88 7.62 4.16
C TYR A 97 7.21 8.11 5.58
N VAL A 98 6.59 7.48 6.54
CA VAL A 98 6.81 7.77 7.95
C VAL A 98 7.32 6.54 8.71
#